data_29d8265247d651eafbe72e6fa4a6794e
#
_entry.id   29d8265247d651eafbe72e6fa4a6794e
#
_cell.length_a   1.000
_cell.length_b   1.000
_cell.length_c   1.000
_cell.angle_alpha   90.00
_cell.angle_beta   90.00
_cell.angle_gamma   90.00
#
_symmetry.space_group_name_H-M   'P 1'
#
loop_
_entity.id
_entity.type
_entity.pdbx_description
1 polymer ?
#
loop_
_entity_poly.entity_id
_entity_poly.type
_entity_poly.pdbx_seq_one_letter_code
_entity_poly.pdbx_strand_id
1 'polypeptide(L)' 'MISPLAYVDPGAKIGKNVTIQPFAYIEKDVEIGDDCIIMAYASVLNGTRMGKGNKIHHHAVLG' A
#
# COMPACT_ATOMS: atom_id res chain seq x y z
N MET A 1 8.65 -5.47 3.24
CA MET A 1 8.52 -5.21 4.69
C MET A 1 7.48 -4.11 4.93
N ILE A 2 6.64 -4.32 5.90
CA ILE A 2 5.60 -3.34 6.24
C ILE A 2 6.01 -2.62 7.52
N SER A 3 6.15 -1.29 7.43
CA SER A 3 6.54 -0.50 8.59
C SER A 3 5.45 -0.54 9.66
N PRO A 4 5.81 -0.69 10.94
CA PRO A 4 4.81 -0.61 12.02
C PRO A 4 4.20 0.79 12.16
N LEU A 5 4.81 1.80 11.53
CA LEU A 5 4.27 3.16 11.56
C LEU A 5 3.33 3.45 10.39
N ALA A 6 3.14 2.51 9.47
CA ALA A 6 2.16 2.64 8.40
C ALA A 6 0.80 2.19 8.92
N TYR A 7 -0.26 2.83 8.41
CA TYR A 7 -1.60 2.33 8.65
C TYR A 7 -2.00 1.38 7.52
N VAL A 8 -2.25 0.14 7.84
CA VAL A 8 -2.76 -0.85 6.88
C VAL A 8 -4.01 -1.47 7.48
N ASP A 9 -5.14 -1.23 6.84
CA ASP A 9 -6.41 -1.76 7.33
C ASP A 9 -6.37 -3.29 7.28
N PRO A 10 -6.88 -3.98 8.30
CA PRO A 10 -6.91 -5.45 8.30
C PRO A 10 -7.65 -6.06 7.12
N GLY A 11 -8.55 -5.31 6.49
CA GLY A 11 -9.27 -5.77 5.30
C GLY A 11 -8.50 -5.61 4.01
N ALA A 12 -7.30 -5.06 4.03
CA ALA A 12 -6.46 -4.96 2.84
C ALA A 12 -5.75 -6.29 2.58
N LYS A 13 -5.63 -6.65 1.30
CA LYS A 13 -4.90 -7.85 0.89
C LYS A 13 -3.56 -7.44 0.32
N ILE A 14 -2.50 -7.84 0.99
CA ILE A 14 -1.13 -7.45 0.64
C ILE A 14 -0.40 -8.68 0.12
N GLY A 15 0.20 -8.56 -1.06
CA GLY A 15 0.95 -9.65 -1.68
C GLY A 15 2.30 -9.89 -1.02
N LYS A 16 3.13 -10.70 -1.68
CA LYS A 16 4.45 -11.06 -1.19
C LYS A 16 5.46 -9.98 -1.51
N ASN A 17 6.45 -9.81 -0.64
CA ASN A 17 7.56 -8.87 -0.84
C ASN A 17 7.10 -7.44 -1.03
N VAL A 18 5.98 -7.07 -0.45
CA VAL A 18 5.51 -5.69 -0.50
C VAL A 18 6.24 -4.89 0.56
N THR A 19 6.72 -3.71 0.17
CA THR A 19 7.33 -2.76 1.09
C THR A 19 6.39 -1.59 1.28
N ILE A 20 6.04 -1.32 2.53
CA ILE A 20 5.19 -0.18 2.88
C ILE A 20 5.97 0.65 3.89
N GLN A 21 6.30 1.87 3.51
CA GLN A 21 7.14 2.75 4.32
C GLN A 21 6.31 3.42 5.42
N PRO A 22 6.99 4.04 6.42
CA PRO A 22 6.28 4.71 7.51
C PRO A 22 5.28 5.75 7.00
N PHE A 23 4.15 5.87 7.69
CA PHE A 23 3.12 6.89 7.45
C PHE A 23 2.37 6.73 6.14
N ALA A 24 2.54 5.60 5.44
CA ALA A 24 1.65 5.27 4.34
C ALA A 24 0.26 4.90 4.89
N TYR A 25 -0.78 5.10 4.09
CA TYR A 25 -2.14 4.88 4.52
C TYR A 25 -2.85 3.96 3.51
N ILE A 26 -3.25 2.78 3.96
CA ILE A 26 -3.89 1.78 3.12
C ILE A 26 -5.26 1.48 3.70
N GLU A 27 -6.31 1.78 2.93
CA GLU A 27 -7.69 1.57 3.38
C GLU A 27 -8.14 0.12 3.18
N LYS A 28 -9.32 -0.18 3.71
CA LYS A 28 -9.95 -1.49 3.53
C LYS A 28 -10.27 -1.73 2.06
N ASP A 29 -10.50 -2.99 1.72
CA ASP A 29 -10.89 -3.39 0.35
C ASP A 29 -9.86 -2.94 -0.68
N VAL A 30 -8.60 -2.97 -0.32
CA VAL A 30 -7.46 -2.69 -1.21
C VAL A 30 -6.75 -4.00 -1.48
N GLU A 31 -6.34 -4.22 -2.73
CA GLU A 31 -5.50 -5.36 -3.08
C GLU A 31 -4.20 -4.83 -3.69
N ILE A 32 -3.09 -5.24 -3.11
CA ILE A 32 -1.75 -4.86 -3.58
C ILE A 32 -1.04 -6.12 -4.01
N GLY A 33 -0.63 -6.16 -5.29
CA GLY A 33 0.07 -7.30 -5.84
C GLY A 33 1.48 -7.45 -5.30
N ASP A 34 2.14 -8.55 -5.69
CA ASP A 34 3.48 -8.86 -5.20
C ASP A 34 4.51 -7.82 -5.66
N ASP A 35 5.57 -7.66 -4.88
CA ASP A 35 6.74 -6.85 -5.21
C ASP A 35 6.43 -5.37 -5.40
N CYS A 36 5.37 -4.88 -4.78
CA CYS A 36 5.04 -3.46 -4.81
C CYS A 36 5.78 -2.70 -3.73
N ILE A 37 5.99 -1.40 -3.97
CA ILE A 37 6.60 -0.50 -3.00
C ILE A 37 5.66 0.69 -2.81
N ILE A 38 5.24 0.90 -1.58
CA ILE A 38 4.41 2.04 -1.19
C ILE A 38 5.27 2.96 -0.35
N MET A 39 5.58 4.13 -0.88
CA MET A 39 6.50 5.04 -0.20
C MET A 39 5.76 5.84 0.87
N ALA A 40 6.53 6.50 1.73
CA ALA A 40 5.98 7.23 2.88
C ALA A 40 4.92 8.25 2.44
N TYR A 41 3.88 8.41 3.27
CA TYR A 41 2.79 9.37 3.06
C TYR A 41 1.93 9.11 1.82
N ALA A 42 2.13 8.02 1.11
CA ALA A 42 1.23 7.65 0.03
C ALA A 42 -0.09 7.13 0.61
N SER A 43 -1.18 7.34 -0.10
CA SER A 43 -2.50 6.88 0.33
C SER A 43 -3.09 5.98 -0.76
N VAL A 44 -3.52 4.79 -0.35
CA VAL A 44 -4.19 3.85 -1.24
C VAL A 44 -5.61 3.69 -0.73
N LEU A 45 -6.56 4.21 -1.48
CA LEU A 45 -7.92 4.35 -1.00
C LEU A 45 -8.76 3.11 -1.31
N ASN A 46 -9.87 3.00 -0.59
CA ASN A 46 -10.83 1.92 -0.68
C ASN A 46 -11.16 1.57 -2.14
N GLY A 47 -11.13 0.29 -2.46
CA GLY A 47 -11.48 -0.21 -3.77
C GLY A 47 -10.33 -0.30 -4.77
N THR A 48 -9.13 0.12 -4.39
CA THR A 48 -7.98 0.10 -5.29
C THR A 48 -7.46 -1.32 -5.48
N ARG A 49 -7.16 -1.66 -6.72
CA ARG A 49 -6.55 -2.94 -7.09
C ARG A 49 -5.25 -2.66 -7.81
N MET A 50 -4.14 -3.06 -7.22
CA MET A 50 -2.82 -2.85 -7.81
C MET A 50 -2.26 -4.17 -8.31
N GLY A 51 -1.76 -4.18 -9.54
CA GLY A 51 -0.99 -5.30 -10.03
C GLY A 51 0.36 -5.40 -9.34
N LYS A 52 1.15 -6.40 -9.71
CA LYS A 52 2.47 -6.60 -9.11
C LYS A 52 3.50 -5.63 -9.69
N GLY A 53 4.56 -5.39 -8.94
CA GLY A 53 5.72 -4.65 -9.42
C GLY A 53 5.51 -3.14 -9.49
N ASN A 54 4.50 -2.60 -8.84
CA ASN A 54 4.23 -1.16 -8.87
C ASN A 54 4.97 -0.43 -7.74
N LYS A 55 5.30 0.83 -8.01
CA LYS A 55 5.91 1.70 -7.04
C LYS A 55 5.09 2.97 -6.91
N ILE A 56 4.63 3.24 -5.71
CA ILE A 56 3.80 4.40 -5.41
C ILE A 56 4.66 5.41 -4.66
N HIS A 57 4.84 6.58 -5.25
CA HIS A 57 5.72 7.60 -4.71
C HIS A 57 5.12 8.33 -3.52
N HIS A 58 5.96 9.11 -2.82
CA HIS A 58 5.54 9.90 -1.67
C HIS A 58 4.35 10.79 -2.02
N HIS A 59 3.39 10.88 -1.09
CA HIS A 59 2.21 11.73 -1.21
C HIS A 59 1.28 11.41 -2.38
N ALA A 60 1.51 10.34 -3.12
CA ALA A 60 0.58 9.94 -4.17
C ALA A 60 -0.72 9.42 -3.55
N VAL A 61 -1.81 9.63 -4.26
CA VAL A 61 -3.13 9.16 -3.82
C VAL A 61 -3.72 8.29 -4.93
N LEU A 62 -4.04 7.04 -4.60
CA LEU A 62 -4.66 6.10 -5.52
C LEU A 62 -6.07 5.78 -5.05
N GLY A 63 -6.95 5.78 -5.96
CA GLY A 63 -8.37 5.47 -5.68
C GLY A 63 -9.30 6.18 -6.65
#